data_001424eac6566b58e5f82a7dc28c6e64
#
_entry.id   001424eac6566b58e5f82a7dc28c6e64
#
_cell.length_a   1.000
_cell.length_b   1.000
_cell.length_c   1.000
_cell.angle_alpha   90.00
_cell.angle_beta   90.00
_cell.angle_gamma   90.00
#
_symmetry.space_group_name_H-M   'P 1'
#
loop_
_entity.id
_entity.type
_entity.pdbx_description
1 polymer ?
#
loop_
_entity_poly.entity_id
_entity_poly.type
_entity_poly.pdbx_seq_one_letter_code
_entity_poly.pdbx_strand_id
1 'polypeptide(L)'
;VKNSKVNIEMGTVEPNDEDVKEEVSRVEKHLESEAISVSHVWKVYPGGKKSPPVEACRDVCFGVSPGDCFGLLGPNGAGKTSILSILMGTLGYNKGACLVNGQMIPMDIMNAYKILGYCPQFDVLFDFLSVYECLYFYGMIKGLPEAQLPEIIDQCLASLALTEHKE
;
A
#
# COMPACT_ATOMS: atom_id res chain seq x y z
N VAL A 1 -16.82 26.65 -20.50
CA VAL A 1 -16.43 26.64 -19.07
C VAL A 1 -14.93 26.43 -19.07
N LYS A 2 -14.14 27.51 -18.81
CA LYS A 2 -12.67 27.43 -18.74
C LYS A 2 -12.29 26.62 -17.49
N ASN A 3 -11.78 25.41 -17.69
CA ASN A 3 -11.02 24.70 -16.64
C ASN A 3 -9.75 25.52 -16.35
N SER A 4 -9.77 26.28 -15.26
CA SER A 4 -8.53 26.82 -14.68
C SER A 4 -7.74 25.63 -14.14
N LYS A 5 -6.80 25.12 -14.94
CA LYS A 5 -5.78 24.19 -14.45
C LYS A 5 -4.95 24.98 -13.44
N VAL A 6 -5.14 24.69 -12.15
CA VAL A 6 -4.18 25.15 -11.15
C VAL A 6 -2.90 24.37 -11.42
N ASN A 7 -1.89 25.06 -11.92
CA ASN A 7 -0.56 24.48 -12.08
C ASN A 7 0.07 24.39 -10.69
N ILE A 8 0.12 23.21 -10.13
CA ILE A 8 0.93 22.91 -8.96
C ILE A 8 2.32 22.51 -9.48
N GLU A 9 3.34 23.24 -9.09
CA GLU A 9 4.72 22.89 -9.41
C GLU A 9 5.13 21.67 -8.60
N MET A 10 5.13 20.51 -9.23
CA MET A 10 5.60 19.25 -8.68
C MET A 10 7.10 19.09 -8.95
N GLY A 11 7.91 19.88 -8.28
CA GLY A 11 9.38 19.79 -8.30
C GLY A 11 9.92 18.87 -7.21
N THR A 12 11.20 18.56 -7.24
CA THR A 12 11.90 17.93 -6.11
C THR A 12 11.97 18.92 -4.96
N VAL A 13 11.61 18.49 -3.75
CA VAL A 13 11.70 19.30 -2.54
C VAL A 13 13.04 18.99 -1.87
N GLU A 14 13.88 20.01 -1.72
CA GLU A 14 15.14 19.88 -0.98
C GLU A 14 14.83 19.57 0.50
N PRO A 15 15.19 18.38 1.01
CA PRO A 15 14.97 18.07 2.42
C PRO A 15 15.89 18.94 3.30
N ASN A 16 15.33 19.49 4.37
CA ASN A 16 16.08 20.25 5.36
C ASN A 16 16.76 19.35 6.41
N ASP A 17 16.35 18.09 6.49
CA ASP A 17 16.80 17.11 7.46
C ASP A 17 17.82 16.15 6.81
N GLU A 18 18.93 15.91 7.49
CA GLU A 18 20.02 15.05 6.98
C GLU A 18 19.57 13.60 6.86
N ASP A 19 18.79 13.09 7.85
CA ASP A 19 18.24 11.72 7.85
C ASP A 19 17.34 11.50 6.63
N VAL A 20 16.57 12.52 6.22
CA VAL A 20 15.73 12.47 5.02
C VAL A 20 16.57 12.43 3.75
N LYS A 21 17.68 13.18 3.68
CA LYS A 21 18.59 13.15 2.52
C LYS A 21 19.27 11.79 2.38
N GLU A 22 19.69 11.21 3.49
CA GLU A 22 20.28 9.87 3.51
C GLU A 22 19.27 8.83 3.01
N GLU A 23 18.01 8.90 3.47
CA GLU A 23 16.94 8.00 3.04
C GLU A 23 16.63 8.16 1.55
N VAL A 24 16.52 9.38 1.04
CA VAL A 24 16.35 9.65 -0.41
C VAL A 24 17.48 9.00 -1.20
N SER A 25 18.74 9.24 -0.81
CA SER A 25 19.91 8.68 -1.49
C SER A 25 19.94 7.14 -1.43
N ARG A 26 19.49 6.55 -0.31
CA ARG A 26 19.38 5.10 -0.14
C ARG A 26 18.35 4.51 -1.09
N VAL A 27 17.15 5.10 -1.12
CA VAL A 27 16.05 4.62 -1.98
C VAL A 27 16.41 4.73 -3.45
N GLU A 28 17.01 5.83 -3.89
CA GLU A 28 17.42 6.01 -5.29
C GLU A 28 18.46 4.95 -5.74
N LYS A 29 19.36 4.54 -4.84
CA LYS A 29 20.37 3.51 -5.12
C LYS A 29 19.82 2.09 -5.12
N HIS A 30 18.77 1.82 -4.32
CA HIS A 30 18.26 0.48 -4.04
C HIS A 30 16.80 0.27 -4.48
N LEU A 31 16.29 1.09 -5.38
CA LEU A 31 14.88 1.18 -5.76
C LEU A 31 14.24 -0.19 -6.06
N GLU A 32 14.94 -1.08 -6.76
CA GLU A 32 14.42 -2.39 -7.19
C GLU A 32 14.68 -3.52 -6.17
N SER A 33 15.60 -3.32 -5.23
CA SER A 33 16.00 -4.35 -4.27
C SER A 33 15.25 -4.29 -2.94
N GLU A 34 14.53 -3.21 -2.68
CA GLU A 34 13.69 -3.05 -1.50
C GLU A 34 12.39 -3.85 -1.63
N ALA A 35 11.84 -4.29 -0.48
CA ALA A 35 10.50 -4.89 -0.45
C ALA A 35 9.42 -3.88 -0.85
N ILE A 36 9.57 -2.64 -0.40
CA ILE A 36 8.73 -1.50 -0.80
C ILE A 36 9.63 -0.33 -1.09
N SER A 37 9.42 0.34 -2.23
CA SER A 37 10.08 1.59 -2.59
C SER A 37 9.06 2.64 -2.97
N VAL A 38 9.17 3.80 -2.36
CA VAL A 38 8.42 5.01 -2.68
C VAL A 38 9.43 6.10 -2.99
N SER A 39 9.50 6.55 -4.23
CA SER A 39 10.51 7.50 -4.69
C SER A 39 9.86 8.72 -5.31
N HIS A 40 10.08 9.88 -4.69
CA HIS A 40 9.62 11.20 -5.14
C HIS A 40 8.13 11.25 -5.47
N VAL A 41 7.29 10.60 -4.65
CA VAL A 41 5.86 10.46 -4.92
C VAL A 41 5.11 11.74 -4.58
N TRP A 42 4.35 12.20 -5.58
CA TRP A 42 3.40 13.29 -5.45
C TRP A 42 1.97 12.78 -5.66
N LYS A 43 1.08 13.18 -4.76
CA LYS A 43 -0.34 12.98 -4.91
C LYS A 43 -1.10 14.25 -4.64
N VAL A 44 -1.79 14.72 -5.67
CA VAL A 44 -2.68 15.89 -5.60
C VAL A 44 -4.09 15.44 -5.95
N TYR A 45 -5.01 15.70 -5.05
CA TYR A 45 -6.44 15.53 -5.33
C TYR A 45 -6.96 16.79 -6.01
N PRO A 46 -7.65 16.67 -7.15
CA PRO A 46 -8.23 17.83 -7.82
C PRO A 46 -9.26 18.50 -6.93
N GLY A 47 -9.24 19.81 -6.90
CA GLY A 47 -10.27 20.59 -6.19
C GLY A 47 -11.63 20.47 -6.87
N GLY A 48 -12.69 20.72 -6.09
CA GLY A 48 -14.05 20.85 -6.60
C GLY A 48 -14.35 22.28 -7.07
N LYS A 49 -15.61 22.53 -7.47
CA LYS A 49 -16.04 23.88 -7.91
C LYS A 49 -15.84 24.98 -6.86
N LYS A 50 -15.72 24.64 -5.59
CA LYS A 50 -15.60 25.58 -4.46
C LYS A 50 -14.40 25.28 -3.53
N SER A 51 -13.60 24.26 -3.81
CA SER A 51 -12.46 23.88 -2.99
C SER A 51 -11.19 23.83 -3.83
N PRO A 52 -10.04 24.31 -3.31
CA PRO A 52 -8.75 24.22 -3.99
C PRO A 52 -8.28 22.77 -4.08
N PRO A 53 -7.31 22.45 -4.96
CA PRO A 53 -6.63 21.18 -4.95
C PRO A 53 -5.95 20.93 -3.59
N VAL A 54 -5.85 19.65 -3.21
CA VAL A 54 -5.21 19.22 -1.96
C VAL A 54 -3.98 18.39 -2.29
N GLU A 55 -2.82 18.85 -1.86
CA GLU A 55 -1.56 18.09 -1.92
C GLU A 55 -1.54 17.09 -0.77
N ALA A 56 -1.87 15.83 -1.04
CA ALA A 56 -1.89 14.78 -0.03
C ALA A 56 -0.51 14.17 0.21
N CYS A 57 0.31 14.07 -0.83
CA CYS A 57 1.71 13.64 -0.73
C CYS A 57 2.55 14.63 -1.54
N ARG A 58 3.65 15.07 -0.95
CA ARG A 58 4.56 16.05 -1.53
C ARG A 58 5.98 15.51 -1.43
N ASP A 59 6.50 15.04 -2.57
CA ASP A 59 7.86 14.53 -2.71
C ASP A 59 8.24 13.46 -1.68
N VAL A 60 7.34 12.47 -1.47
CA VAL A 60 7.53 11.43 -0.46
C VAL A 60 8.53 10.40 -0.97
N CYS A 61 9.54 10.11 -0.13
CA CYS A 61 10.59 9.14 -0.43
C CYS A 61 10.88 8.28 0.81
N PHE A 62 10.75 6.97 0.69
CA PHE A 62 11.17 5.98 1.70
C PHE A 62 11.24 4.59 1.09
N GLY A 63 12.08 3.74 1.69
CA GLY A 63 12.20 2.32 1.35
C GLY A 63 12.02 1.43 2.57
N VAL A 64 11.59 0.20 2.32
CA VAL A 64 11.48 -0.85 3.35
C VAL A 64 12.24 -2.07 2.86
N SER A 65 13.26 -2.47 3.60
CA SER A 65 14.07 -3.63 3.24
C SER A 65 13.32 -4.94 3.52
N PRO A 66 13.63 -6.03 2.80
CA PRO A 66 13.04 -7.33 3.07
C PRO A 66 13.26 -7.78 4.52
N GLY A 67 12.19 -8.17 5.19
CA GLY A 67 12.22 -8.63 6.58
C GLY A 67 12.03 -7.54 7.64
N ASP A 68 12.03 -6.27 7.25
CA ASP A 68 11.82 -5.15 8.18
C ASP A 68 10.35 -4.99 8.58
N CYS A 69 10.14 -4.48 9.78
CA CYS A 69 8.84 -3.99 10.26
C CYS A 69 8.86 -2.46 10.25
N PHE A 70 8.21 -1.87 9.26
CA PHE A 70 8.19 -0.42 9.04
C PHE A 70 6.90 0.23 9.53
N GLY A 71 7.01 1.27 10.36
CA GLY A 71 5.88 2.04 10.88
C GLY A 71 5.71 3.38 10.16
N LEU A 72 4.64 3.54 9.39
CA LEU A 72 4.27 4.82 8.76
C LEU A 72 3.41 5.64 9.72
N LEU A 73 4.00 6.59 10.43
CA LEU A 73 3.37 7.41 11.46
C LEU A 73 3.11 8.84 10.99
N GLY A 74 2.17 9.51 11.62
CA GLY A 74 1.85 10.92 11.35
C GLY A 74 0.41 11.27 11.76
N PRO A 75 0.07 12.57 11.84
CA PRO A 75 -1.27 13.04 12.19
C PRO A 75 -2.31 12.65 11.14
N ASN A 76 -3.60 12.81 11.49
CA ASN A 76 -4.68 12.64 10.52
C ASN A 76 -4.54 13.66 9.40
N GLY A 77 -4.71 13.21 8.16
CA GLY A 77 -4.52 14.07 6.97
C GLY A 77 -3.07 14.13 6.44
N ALA A 78 -2.09 13.49 7.10
CA ALA A 78 -0.68 13.48 6.65
C ALA A 78 -0.41 12.65 5.35
N GLY A 79 -1.42 12.09 4.72
CA GLY A 79 -1.25 11.34 3.47
C GLY A 79 -0.97 9.84 3.62
N LYS A 80 -0.91 9.28 4.84
CA LYS A 80 -0.63 7.85 5.09
C LYS A 80 -1.52 6.92 4.28
N THR A 81 -2.83 7.11 4.37
CA THR A 81 -3.81 6.30 3.61
C THR A 81 -3.64 6.48 2.10
N SER A 82 -3.28 7.67 1.63
CA SER A 82 -3.00 7.91 0.20
C SER A 82 -1.80 7.11 -0.27
N ILE A 83 -0.70 7.08 0.50
CA ILE A 83 0.48 6.25 0.18
C ILE A 83 0.13 4.77 0.17
N LEU A 84 -0.57 4.25 1.19
CA LEU A 84 -1.00 2.86 1.22
C LEU A 84 -1.90 2.51 0.03
N SER A 85 -2.87 3.38 -0.31
CA SER A 85 -3.74 3.18 -1.46
C SER A 85 -2.98 3.19 -2.80
N ILE A 86 -1.91 3.99 -2.91
CA ILE A 86 -1.03 4.00 -4.08
C ILE A 86 -0.27 2.68 -4.17
N LEU A 87 0.34 2.20 -3.08
CA LEU A 87 1.06 0.92 -3.03
C LEU A 87 0.14 -0.26 -3.34
N MET A 88 -1.13 -0.19 -2.93
CA MET A 88 -2.16 -1.17 -3.28
C MET A 88 -2.67 -1.04 -4.72
N GLY A 89 -2.24 -0.04 -5.49
CA GLY A 89 -2.70 0.20 -6.85
C GLY A 89 -4.16 0.68 -6.98
N THR A 90 -4.83 0.96 -5.86
CA THR A 90 -6.22 1.46 -5.84
C THR A 90 -6.30 2.96 -6.08
N LEU A 91 -5.18 3.67 -5.94
CA LEU A 91 -5.05 5.10 -6.16
C LEU A 91 -3.84 5.41 -7.05
N GLY A 92 -4.04 6.17 -8.12
CA GLY A 92 -2.95 6.67 -8.94
C GLY A 92 -2.23 7.86 -8.30
N TYR A 93 -0.97 8.06 -8.61
CA TYR A 93 -0.17 9.21 -8.21
C TYR A 93 0.14 10.13 -9.39
N ASN A 94 0.63 11.35 -9.13
CA ASN A 94 0.84 12.36 -10.17
C ASN A 94 2.29 12.35 -10.69
N LYS A 95 3.28 12.07 -9.81
CA LYS A 95 4.70 12.01 -10.13
C LYS A 95 5.41 11.05 -9.18
N GLY A 96 6.59 10.57 -9.57
CA GLY A 96 7.43 9.67 -8.79
C GLY A 96 7.29 8.22 -9.23
N ALA A 97 7.74 7.30 -8.38
CA ALA A 97 7.67 5.87 -8.60
C ALA A 97 7.32 5.13 -7.30
N CYS A 98 6.52 4.07 -7.42
CA CYS A 98 6.23 3.13 -6.34
C CYS A 98 6.51 1.72 -6.82
N LEU A 99 7.28 0.95 -6.06
CA LEU A 99 7.58 -0.44 -6.37
C LEU A 99 7.24 -1.32 -5.15
N VAL A 100 6.79 -2.53 -5.43
CA VAL A 100 6.60 -3.60 -4.45
C VAL A 100 7.38 -4.80 -4.94
N ASN A 101 8.45 -5.16 -4.23
CA ASN A 101 9.38 -6.22 -4.58
C ASN A 101 9.82 -6.13 -6.06
N GLY A 102 10.27 -4.96 -6.49
CA GLY A 102 10.70 -4.66 -7.85
C GLY A 102 9.57 -4.48 -8.88
N GLN A 103 8.29 -4.71 -8.52
CA GLN A 103 7.17 -4.55 -9.43
C GLN A 103 6.66 -3.10 -9.40
N MET A 104 6.70 -2.42 -10.55
CA MET A 104 6.25 -1.03 -10.69
C MET A 104 4.73 -0.89 -10.54
N ILE A 105 4.27 -0.08 -9.61
CA ILE A 105 2.85 0.21 -9.40
C ILE A 105 2.48 1.50 -10.15
N PRO A 106 1.39 1.52 -10.91
CA PRO A 106 0.37 0.47 -11.10
C PRO A 106 0.64 -0.48 -12.27
N MET A 107 1.72 -0.36 -13.02
CA MET A 107 1.94 -1.08 -14.28
C MET A 107 1.97 -2.60 -14.09
N ASP A 108 2.67 -3.08 -13.06
CA ASP A 108 2.87 -4.50 -12.77
C ASP A 108 2.03 -4.98 -11.58
N ILE A 109 0.90 -4.31 -11.31
CA ILE A 109 0.06 -4.55 -10.12
C ILE A 109 -0.38 -6.02 -9.99
N MET A 110 -0.67 -6.69 -11.10
CA MET A 110 -1.10 -8.10 -11.09
C MET A 110 0.00 -9.04 -10.59
N ASN A 111 1.27 -8.72 -10.85
CA ASN A 111 2.39 -9.47 -10.30
C ASN A 111 2.64 -9.11 -8.83
N ALA A 112 2.51 -7.85 -8.47
CA ALA A 112 2.59 -7.40 -7.08
C ALA A 112 1.53 -8.10 -6.21
N TYR A 113 0.30 -8.28 -6.66
CA TYR A 113 -0.78 -8.95 -5.91
C TYR A 113 -0.51 -10.41 -5.58
N LYS A 114 0.38 -11.08 -6.30
CA LYS A 114 0.77 -12.47 -6.00
C LYS A 114 1.58 -12.59 -4.71
N ILE A 115 2.29 -11.53 -4.35
CA ILE A 115 3.24 -11.48 -3.22
C ILE A 115 2.81 -10.51 -2.12
N LEU A 116 1.79 -9.68 -2.38
CA LEU A 116 1.30 -8.66 -1.46
C LEU A 116 0.13 -9.20 -0.63
N GLY A 117 0.22 -9.02 0.70
CA GLY A 117 -0.90 -9.16 1.63
C GLY A 117 -1.36 -7.79 2.10
N TYR A 118 -2.67 -7.59 2.23
CA TYR A 118 -3.23 -6.33 2.72
C TYR A 118 -4.33 -6.58 3.76
N CYS A 119 -4.21 -5.92 4.89
CA CYS A 119 -5.26 -5.86 5.90
C CYS A 119 -5.76 -4.40 5.97
N PRO A 120 -7.00 -4.11 5.57
CA PRO A 120 -7.54 -2.76 5.62
C PRO A 120 -7.86 -2.30 7.04
N GLN A 121 -8.07 -0.99 7.21
CA GLN A 121 -8.42 -0.38 8.50
C GLN A 121 -9.81 -0.78 8.99
N PHE A 122 -10.75 -1.01 8.07
CA PHE A 122 -12.11 -1.39 8.37
C PHE A 122 -12.33 -2.86 8.04
N ASP A 123 -13.21 -3.49 8.80
CA ASP A 123 -13.57 -4.89 8.62
C ASP A 123 -14.13 -5.14 7.21
N VAL A 124 -13.57 -6.11 6.54
CA VAL A 124 -13.99 -6.56 5.20
C VAL A 124 -14.46 -8.02 5.24
N LEU A 125 -14.66 -8.56 6.45
CA LEU A 125 -15.21 -9.88 6.63
C LEU A 125 -16.71 -9.85 6.37
N PHE A 126 -17.24 -10.98 5.91
CA PHE A 126 -18.66 -11.13 5.70
C PHE A 126 -19.31 -11.59 7.01
N ASP A 127 -20.18 -10.77 7.60
CA ASP A 127 -20.83 -11.02 8.89
C ASP A 127 -21.62 -12.34 8.97
N PHE A 128 -21.95 -12.91 7.80
CA PHE A 128 -22.72 -14.15 7.68
C PHE A 128 -21.86 -15.39 7.44
N LEU A 129 -20.53 -15.24 7.35
CA LEU A 129 -19.59 -16.35 7.20
C LEU A 129 -18.91 -16.65 8.54
N SER A 130 -18.76 -17.93 8.86
CA SER A 130 -17.91 -18.37 9.95
C SER A 130 -16.43 -18.10 9.67
N VAL A 131 -15.59 -18.19 10.68
CA VAL A 131 -14.13 -18.01 10.53
C VAL A 131 -13.56 -19.02 9.53
N TYR A 132 -14.03 -20.27 9.59
CA TYR A 132 -13.63 -21.31 8.64
C TYR A 132 -14.01 -20.94 7.20
N GLU A 133 -15.25 -20.53 6.98
CA GLU A 133 -15.75 -20.16 5.65
C GLU A 133 -15.04 -18.94 5.08
N CYS A 134 -14.71 -17.95 5.92
CA CYS A 134 -13.88 -16.80 5.51
C CYS A 134 -12.50 -17.27 5.04
N LEU A 135 -11.82 -18.11 5.82
CA LEU A 135 -10.50 -18.63 5.44
C LEU A 135 -10.56 -19.49 4.18
N TYR A 136 -11.61 -20.29 4.03
CA TYR A 136 -11.84 -21.09 2.83
C TYR A 136 -12.03 -20.19 1.60
N PHE A 137 -12.89 -19.18 1.71
CA PHE A 137 -13.14 -18.21 0.63
C PHE A 137 -11.87 -17.49 0.20
N TYR A 138 -11.10 -16.95 1.15
CA TYR A 138 -9.84 -16.28 0.83
C TYR A 138 -8.77 -17.24 0.30
N GLY A 139 -8.73 -18.47 0.78
CA GLY A 139 -7.84 -19.51 0.26
C GLY A 139 -8.13 -19.82 -1.21
N MET A 140 -9.41 -19.94 -1.58
CA MET A 140 -9.83 -20.11 -2.98
C MET A 140 -9.44 -18.91 -3.85
N ILE A 141 -9.66 -17.69 -3.38
CA ILE A 141 -9.25 -16.46 -4.12
C ILE A 141 -7.74 -16.41 -4.32
N LYS A 142 -6.95 -16.87 -3.35
CA LYS A 142 -5.49 -16.95 -3.45
C LYS A 142 -5.02 -18.09 -4.35
N GLY A 143 -5.92 -18.92 -4.86
CA GLY A 143 -5.62 -20.01 -5.78
C GLY A 143 -5.04 -21.25 -5.10
N LEU A 144 -5.27 -21.43 -3.80
CA LEU A 144 -4.87 -22.64 -3.11
C LEU A 144 -5.72 -23.85 -3.60
N PRO A 145 -5.11 -25.04 -3.76
CA PRO A 145 -5.84 -26.23 -4.16
C PRO A 145 -6.92 -26.58 -3.13
N GLU A 146 -8.14 -26.80 -3.58
CA GLU A 146 -9.29 -27.07 -2.72
C GLU A 146 -9.03 -28.27 -1.77
N ALA A 147 -8.37 -29.32 -2.26
CA ALA A 147 -8.03 -30.49 -1.46
C ALA A 147 -7.08 -30.21 -0.28
N GLN A 148 -6.32 -29.11 -0.31
CA GLN A 148 -5.36 -28.73 0.74
C GLN A 148 -5.96 -27.71 1.72
N LEU A 149 -7.05 -27.03 1.35
CA LEU A 149 -7.63 -25.97 2.15
C LEU A 149 -8.00 -26.39 3.58
N PRO A 150 -8.63 -27.55 3.84
CA PRO A 150 -8.98 -27.93 5.20
C PRO A 150 -7.78 -28.01 6.14
N GLU A 151 -6.68 -28.62 5.68
CA GLU A 151 -5.46 -28.75 6.47
C GLU A 151 -4.79 -27.37 6.71
N ILE A 152 -4.68 -26.54 5.67
CA ILE A 152 -4.11 -25.18 5.76
C ILE A 152 -4.95 -24.33 6.73
N ILE A 153 -6.28 -24.41 6.66
CA ILE A 153 -7.18 -23.65 7.54
C ILE A 153 -7.00 -24.10 8.99
N ASP A 154 -6.96 -25.40 9.25
CA ASP A 154 -6.77 -25.91 10.61
C ASP A 154 -5.42 -25.47 11.20
N GLN A 155 -4.35 -25.45 10.38
CA GLN A 155 -3.03 -24.91 10.78
C GLN A 155 -3.12 -23.41 11.08
N CYS A 156 -3.79 -22.62 10.25
CA CYS A 156 -4.00 -21.19 10.48
C CYS A 156 -4.76 -20.94 11.78
N LEU A 157 -5.88 -21.64 12.00
CA LEU A 157 -6.68 -21.50 13.22
C LEU A 157 -5.86 -21.84 14.47
N ALA A 158 -5.06 -22.91 14.43
CA ALA A 158 -4.19 -23.29 15.53
C ALA A 158 -3.13 -22.24 15.82
N SER A 159 -2.48 -21.67 14.78
CA SER A 159 -1.45 -20.64 14.93
C SER A 159 -1.97 -19.33 15.51
N LEU A 160 -3.24 -19.02 15.28
CA LEU A 160 -3.92 -17.81 15.76
C LEU A 160 -4.70 -18.04 17.07
N ALA A 161 -4.66 -19.25 17.65
CA ALA A 161 -5.46 -19.65 18.81
C ALA A 161 -6.99 -19.46 18.59
N LEU A 162 -7.46 -19.69 17.37
CA LEU A 162 -8.86 -19.53 16.97
C LEU A 162 -9.58 -20.89 16.75
N THR A 163 -8.98 -22.00 17.16
CA THR A 163 -9.55 -23.36 16.92
C THR A 163 -10.94 -23.53 17.52
N GLU A 164 -11.21 -22.88 18.66
CA GLU A 164 -12.53 -22.93 19.34
C GLU A 164 -13.58 -22.04 18.66
N HIS A 165 -13.17 -21.17 17.75
CA HIS A 165 -14.01 -20.21 17.03
C HIS A 165 -14.17 -20.57 15.55
N LYS A 166 -14.04 -21.84 15.21
CA LYS A 166 -14.06 -22.33 13.83
C LYS A 166 -15.44 -22.15 13.15
N GLU A 167 -16.53 -22.22 13.94
CA GLU A 167 -17.93 -22.12 13.50
C GLU A 167 -18.53 -20.72 13.73
#